data_b69fc2bcfae4fa2caff7db32f7c8a487
#
_entry.id   b69fc2bcfae4fa2caff7db32f7c8a487
#
_cell.length_a   1.000
_cell.length_b   1.000
_cell.length_c   1.000
_cell.angle_alpha   90.00
_cell.angle_beta   90.00
_cell.angle_gamma   90.00
#
_symmetry.space_group_name_H-M   'P 1'
#
loop_
_entity.id
_entity.type
_entity.pdbx_description
1 polymer ?
#
loop_
_entity_poly.entity_id
_entity_poly.type
_entity_poly.pdbx_seq_one_letter_code
_entity_poly.pdbx_strand_id
1 'polypeptide(L)'
;MRRIYLHIASIALCLFTVFSCSVKKNTKLSRSYQAMTTRYNVYFNGIENYKEQLKNMESNYEDNFTRLVHMHPVSAYGNPKETKPNGSFDRTIEKCQKAIKLHSIQKKPKRNQNKMHDPKYREYVKRGEFNPFIHNAWLLMGKAQFYKGDFLAASATFIYITRHFTW
;
A
#
# COMPACT_ATOMS: atom_id res chain seq x y z
N MET A 1 33.68 -11.68 41.11
CA MET A 1 33.98 -11.88 39.70
C MET A 1 32.74 -12.28 38.87
N ARG A 2 31.97 -13.32 39.24
CA ARG A 2 30.77 -13.79 38.50
C ARG A 2 29.71 -12.70 38.25
N ARG A 3 29.44 -11.80 39.20
CA ARG A 3 28.48 -10.69 39.05
C ARG A 3 28.94 -9.64 38.04
N ILE A 4 30.24 -9.38 37.97
CA ILE A 4 30.79 -8.41 36.98
C ILE A 4 30.62 -8.93 35.56
N TYR A 5 30.83 -10.21 35.29
CA TYR A 5 30.60 -10.82 33.98
C TYR A 5 29.11 -10.78 33.57
N LEU A 6 28.20 -10.95 34.55
CA LEU A 6 26.75 -10.81 34.28
C LEU A 6 26.38 -9.39 33.88
N HIS A 7 26.92 -8.38 34.53
CA HIS A 7 26.67 -6.97 34.14
C HIS A 7 27.30 -6.63 32.78
N ILE A 8 28.49 -7.11 32.48
CA ILE A 8 29.13 -6.91 31.17
C ILE A 8 28.32 -7.61 30.07
N ALA A 9 27.85 -8.83 30.29
CA ALA A 9 27.00 -9.56 29.35
C ALA A 9 25.65 -8.84 29.11
N SER A 10 25.03 -8.31 30.16
CA SER A 10 23.79 -7.53 30.07
C SER A 10 23.99 -6.23 29.29
N ILE A 11 25.08 -5.51 29.53
CA ILE A 11 25.42 -4.28 28.83
C ILE A 11 25.71 -4.59 27.34
N ALA A 12 26.46 -5.66 27.04
CA ALA A 12 26.73 -6.10 25.69
C ALA A 12 25.41 -6.47 24.94
N LEU A 13 24.50 -7.19 25.59
CA LEU A 13 23.19 -7.55 25.05
C LEU A 13 22.35 -6.29 24.75
N CYS A 14 22.34 -5.31 25.65
CA CYS A 14 21.66 -4.03 25.44
C CYS A 14 22.27 -3.23 24.27
N LEU A 15 23.59 -3.23 24.14
CA LEU A 15 24.27 -2.57 23.02
C LEU A 15 23.92 -3.20 21.65
N PHE A 16 23.73 -4.52 21.60
CA PHE A 16 23.27 -5.20 20.36
C PHE A 16 21.86 -4.81 19.94
N THR A 17 20.97 -4.44 20.85
CA THR A 17 19.59 -4.04 20.53
C THR A 17 19.47 -2.64 19.96
N VAL A 18 20.41 -1.73 20.22
CA VAL A 18 20.40 -0.35 19.69
C VAL A 18 20.95 -0.24 18.25
N PHE A 19 21.56 -1.27 17.68
CA PHE A 19 21.85 -1.32 16.26
C PHE A 19 20.59 -1.61 15.43
N SER A 20 19.53 -0.80 15.64
CA SER A 20 18.35 -0.81 14.77
C SER A 20 18.77 -0.45 13.35
N CYS A 21 18.84 -1.45 12.50
CA CYS A 21 19.09 -1.25 11.08
C CYS A 21 18.06 -0.28 10.53
N SER A 22 18.50 0.81 9.92
CA SER A 22 17.62 1.73 9.21
C SER A 22 16.68 0.93 8.28
N VAL A 23 15.39 0.95 8.60
CA VAL A 23 14.32 0.18 7.95
C VAL A 23 14.21 0.46 6.44
N LYS A 24 14.80 1.57 6.00
CA LYS A 24 14.80 2.05 4.61
C LYS A 24 16.00 1.60 3.76
N LYS A 25 16.86 0.70 4.25
CA LYS A 25 17.96 0.14 3.44
C LYS A 25 17.42 -0.79 2.37
N ASN A 26 17.87 -0.62 1.11
CA ASN A 26 17.49 -1.50 0.02
C ASN A 26 18.37 -2.77 -0.01
N THR A 27 18.08 -3.72 0.86
CA THR A 27 18.67 -5.06 0.89
C THR A 27 17.59 -6.11 0.57
N LYS A 28 17.97 -7.32 0.19
CA LYS A 28 17.01 -8.41 -0.04
C LYS A 28 16.14 -8.65 1.20
N LEU A 29 16.75 -8.72 2.38
CA LEU A 29 16.05 -8.94 3.64
C LEU A 29 15.08 -7.80 3.95
N SER A 30 15.51 -6.55 3.80
CA SER A 30 14.65 -5.38 4.03
C SER A 30 13.45 -5.37 3.08
N ARG A 31 13.65 -5.67 1.78
CA ARG A 31 12.54 -5.75 0.81
C ARG A 31 11.53 -6.83 1.18
N SER A 32 12.01 -8.02 1.56
CA SER A 32 11.14 -9.13 1.98
C SER A 32 10.36 -8.77 3.24
N TYR A 33 11.03 -8.21 4.24
CA TYR A 33 10.41 -7.76 5.49
C TYR A 33 9.34 -6.69 5.22
N GLN A 34 9.67 -5.65 4.45
CA GLN A 34 8.72 -4.59 4.12
C GLN A 34 7.53 -5.11 3.30
N ALA A 35 7.75 -6.02 2.35
CA ALA A 35 6.67 -6.63 1.59
C ALA A 35 5.72 -7.45 2.48
N MET A 36 6.28 -8.26 3.37
CA MET A 36 5.51 -9.08 4.30
C MET A 36 4.70 -8.21 5.27
N THR A 37 5.33 -7.21 5.88
CA THR A 37 4.67 -6.29 6.81
C THR A 37 3.58 -5.47 6.11
N THR A 38 3.84 -4.98 4.90
CA THR A 38 2.82 -4.28 4.10
C THR A 38 1.62 -5.19 3.85
N ARG A 39 1.86 -6.43 3.43
CA ARG A 39 0.81 -7.38 3.06
C ARG A 39 -0.07 -7.76 4.25
N TYR A 40 0.55 -8.21 5.34
CA TYR A 40 -0.18 -8.86 6.44
C TYR A 40 -0.66 -7.91 7.53
N ASN A 41 -0.01 -6.77 7.74
CA ASN A 41 -0.43 -5.85 8.80
C ASN A 41 -1.32 -4.72 8.28
N VAL A 42 -0.89 -4.03 7.24
CA VAL A 42 -1.58 -2.78 6.84
C VAL A 42 -2.55 -3.01 5.69
N TYR A 43 -2.10 -3.70 4.65
CA TYR A 43 -2.93 -3.99 3.48
C TYR A 43 -4.10 -4.93 3.81
N PHE A 44 -3.85 -5.99 4.59
CA PHE A 44 -4.90 -6.91 5.01
C PHE A 44 -6.06 -6.20 5.72
N ASN A 45 -5.74 -5.35 6.71
CA ASN A 45 -6.76 -4.57 7.40
C ASN A 45 -7.46 -3.54 6.48
N GLY A 46 -6.76 -3.03 5.49
CA GLY A 46 -7.31 -2.12 4.48
C GLY A 46 -8.29 -2.85 3.56
N ILE A 47 -7.95 -4.03 3.07
CA ILE A 47 -8.80 -4.79 2.14
C ILE A 47 -10.03 -5.37 2.81
N GLU A 48 -9.95 -5.77 4.07
CA GLU A 48 -11.12 -6.25 4.81
C GLU A 48 -12.13 -5.11 5.02
N ASN A 49 -11.66 -3.92 5.43
CA ASN A 49 -12.52 -2.76 5.52
C ASN A 49 -13.13 -2.37 4.15
N TYR A 50 -12.32 -2.41 3.09
CA TYR A 50 -12.79 -2.15 1.73
C TYR A 50 -13.94 -3.10 1.31
N LYS A 51 -13.78 -4.40 1.55
CA LYS A 51 -14.81 -5.41 1.22
C LYS A 51 -16.10 -5.18 2.03
N GLU A 52 -15.96 -4.89 3.31
CA GLU A 52 -17.09 -4.57 4.19
C GLU A 52 -17.86 -3.35 3.67
N GLN A 53 -17.16 -2.26 3.36
CA GLN A 53 -17.80 -1.03 2.86
C GLN A 53 -18.41 -1.23 1.47
N LEU A 54 -17.78 -2.03 0.60
CA LEU A 54 -18.34 -2.36 -0.70
C LEU A 54 -19.65 -3.14 -0.56
N LYS A 55 -19.67 -4.16 0.29
CA LYS A 55 -20.86 -4.93 0.59
C LYS A 55 -21.97 -4.04 1.18
N ASN A 56 -21.63 -3.15 2.11
CA ASN A 56 -22.60 -2.22 2.70
C ASN A 56 -23.17 -1.27 1.64
N MET A 57 -22.34 -0.78 0.73
CA MET A 57 -22.76 0.09 -0.36
C MET A 57 -23.73 -0.64 -1.31
N GLU A 58 -23.43 -1.88 -1.66
CA GLU A 58 -24.28 -2.69 -2.56
C GLU A 58 -25.60 -3.08 -1.90
N SER A 59 -25.56 -3.48 -0.62
CA SER A 59 -26.78 -3.94 0.10
C SER A 59 -27.72 -2.81 0.50
N ASN A 60 -27.23 -1.60 0.66
CA ASN A 60 -28.03 -0.44 1.10
C ASN A 60 -28.45 0.47 -0.06
N TYR A 61 -28.04 0.16 -1.29
CA TYR A 61 -28.44 0.93 -2.45
C TYR A 61 -29.78 0.42 -3.00
N GLU A 62 -30.74 1.33 -3.17
CA GLU A 62 -32.04 1.04 -3.77
C GLU A 62 -32.10 1.62 -5.17
N ASP A 63 -32.42 0.74 -6.13
CA ASP A 63 -32.59 1.14 -7.52
C ASP A 63 -33.88 1.93 -7.73
N ASN A 64 -33.79 2.99 -8.50
CA ASN A 64 -34.94 3.77 -8.92
C ASN A 64 -35.49 3.25 -10.26
N PHE A 65 -36.47 2.35 -10.20
CA PHE A 65 -37.08 1.72 -11.39
C PHE A 65 -37.93 2.68 -12.24
N THR A 66 -38.13 3.94 -11.83
CA THR A 66 -38.80 4.94 -12.68
C THR A 66 -37.86 5.54 -13.72
N ARG A 67 -36.58 5.18 -13.68
CA ARG A 67 -35.54 5.62 -14.58
C ARG A 67 -34.72 4.45 -15.08
N LEU A 68 -33.76 4.72 -15.99
CA LEU A 68 -32.78 3.73 -16.40
C LEU A 68 -31.94 3.32 -15.18
N VAL A 69 -32.02 2.03 -14.81
CA VAL A 69 -31.29 1.48 -13.68
C VAL A 69 -29.79 1.49 -13.95
N HIS A 70 -29.00 1.90 -12.98
CA HIS A 70 -27.57 1.90 -13.09
C HIS A 70 -26.98 0.49 -12.99
N MET A 71 -25.97 0.20 -13.79
CA MET A 71 -25.25 -1.07 -13.70
C MET A 71 -24.52 -1.22 -12.35
N HIS A 72 -24.16 -0.12 -11.70
CA HIS A 72 -23.47 -0.11 -10.41
C HIS A 72 -23.81 1.16 -9.62
N PRO A 73 -24.00 1.08 -8.28
CA PRO A 73 -24.33 2.23 -7.43
C PRO A 73 -23.43 3.46 -7.59
N VAL A 74 -22.15 3.26 -7.88
CA VAL A 74 -21.16 4.36 -8.11
C VAL A 74 -21.61 5.34 -9.20
N SER A 75 -22.38 4.88 -10.18
CA SER A 75 -22.88 5.73 -11.28
C SER A 75 -23.83 6.81 -10.78
N ALA A 76 -24.48 6.63 -9.62
CA ALA A 76 -25.37 7.62 -9.02
C ALA A 76 -24.64 8.88 -8.53
N TYR A 77 -23.33 8.83 -8.30
CA TYR A 77 -22.56 10.03 -7.90
C TYR A 77 -22.57 11.13 -8.96
N GLY A 78 -22.74 10.76 -10.23
CA GLY A 78 -22.84 11.74 -11.34
C GLY A 78 -24.20 12.43 -11.43
N ASN A 79 -25.23 11.97 -10.72
CA ASN A 79 -26.58 12.50 -10.80
C ASN A 79 -27.01 13.14 -9.46
N PRO A 80 -27.22 14.48 -9.41
CA PRO A 80 -27.62 15.16 -8.16
C PRO A 80 -29.05 14.81 -7.69
N LYS A 81 -29.86 14.17 -8.56
CA LYS A 81 -31.24 13.78 -8.25
C LYS A 81 -31.38 12.35 -7.73
N GLU A 82 -30.28 11.64 -7.58
CA GLU A 82 -30.25 10.27 -7.10
C GLU A 82 -29.67 10.15 -5.72
N THR A 83 -30.10 9.14 -4.98
CA THR A 83 -29.54 8.81 -3.66
C THR A 83 -28.09 8.35 -3.84
N LYS A 84 -27.17 9.05 -3.19
CA LYS A 84 -25.75 8.67 -3.26
C LYS A 84 -25.51 7.36 -2.52
N PRO A 85 -24.68 6.47 -3.08
CA PRO A 85 -24.32 5.23 -2.39
C PRO A 85 -23.69 5.53 -1.02
N ASN A 86 -24.07 4.78 -0.01
CA ASN A 86 -23.54 4.92 1.33
C ASN A 86 -22.36 3.94 1.54
N GLY A 87 -21.19 4.48 1.82
CA GLY A 87 -20.00 3.68 2.12
C GLY A 87 -18.82 4.58 2.51
N SER A 88 -18.22 4.32 3.65
CA SER A 88 -17.04 5.08 4.11
C SER A 88 -15.76 4.33 3.79
N PHE A 89 -15.10 4.72 2.71
CA PHE A 89 -13.81 4.16 2.30
C PHE A 89 -12.59 4.88 2.90
N ASP A 90 -12.81 5.88 3.76
CA ASP A 90 -11.74 6.71 4.33
C ASP A 90 -10.73 5.90 5.13
N ARG A 91 -11.19 4.93 5.92
CA ARG A 91 -10.32 4.04 6.68
C ARG A 91 -9.43 3.18 5.77
N THR A 92 -9.95 2.70 4.65
CA THR A 92 -9.18 1.98 3.64
C THR A 92 -8.10 2.88 3.05
N ILE A 93 -8.45 4.10 2.65
CA ILE A 93 -7.52 5.08 2.09
C ILE A 93 -6.42 5.40 3.11
N GLU A 94 -6.76 5.67 4.36
CA GLU A 94 -5.79 5.92 5.44
C GLU A 94 -4.82 4.75 5.64
N LYS A 95 -5.32 3.51 5.66
CA LYS A 95 -4.46 2.32 5.78
C LYS A 95 -3.52 2.19 4.59
N CYS A 96 -3.99 2.43 3.37
CA CYS A 96 -3.15 2.42 2.18
C CYS A 96 -2.08 3.51 2.21
N GLN A 97 -2.44 4.74 2.58
CA GLN A 97 -1.49 5.84 2.75
C GLN A 97 -0.44 5.52 3.82
N LYS A 98 -0.85 4.94 4.95
CA LYS A 98 0.07 4.48 6.00
C LYS A 98 1.02 3.40 5.48
N ALA A 99 0.51 2.42 4.71
CA ALA A 99 1.34 1.39 4.09
C ALA A 99 2.41 2.00 3.18
N ILE A 100 2.01 2.91 2.31
CA ILE A 100 2.91 3.59 1.37
C ILE A 100 3.96 4.41 2.13
N LYS A 101 3.52 5.22 3.10
CA LYS A 101 4.43 6.08 3.88
C LYS A 101 5.48 5.30 4.66
N LEU A 102 5.09 4.19 5.29
CA LEU A 102 5.97 3.43 6.19
C LEU A 102 6.83 2.39 5.47
N HIS A 103 6.32 1.78 4.41
CA HIS A 103 6.90 0.59 3.82
C HIS A 103 7.46 0.79 2.39
N SER A 104 7.36 1.98 1.82
CA SER A 104 7.99 2.32 0.55
C SER A 104 9.52 2.32 0.66
N ILE A 105 10.21 1.71 -0.31
CA ILE A 105 11.67 1.65 -0.39
C ILE A 105 12.11 2.35 -1.67
N GLN A 106 12.42 3.63 -1.58
CA GLN A 106 12.85 4.44 -2.72
C GLN A 106 14.37 4.49 -2.89
N LYS A 107 15.12 4.06 -1.86
CA LYS A 107 16.58 4.06 -1.91
C LYS A 107 17.08 3.05 -2.94
N LYS A 108 17.92 3.52 -3.88
CA LYS A 108 18.54 2.66 -4.90
C LYS A 108 19.37 1.54 -4.27
N PRO A 109 19.38 0.32 -4.84
CA PRO A 109 20.27 -0.76 -4.41
C PRO A 109 21.74 -0.41 -4.75
N LYS A 110 22.67 -1.05 -4.06
CA LYS A 110 24.08 -0.99 -4.46
C LYS A 110 24.23 -1.59 -5.87
N ARG A 111 24.83 -0.84 -6.79
CA ARG A 111 25.06 -1.31 -8.16
C ARG A 111 26.08 -2.43 -8.16
N ASN A 112 25.78 -3.50 -8.86
CA ASN A 112 26.72 -4.58 -9.16
C ASN A 112 27.18 -4.42 -10.62
N GLN A 113 28.45 -4.04 -10.82
CA GLN A 113 29.03 -3.80 -12.15
C GLN A 113 28.93 -5.05 -13.04
N ASN A 114 29.17 -6.24 -12.48
CA ASN A 114 29.14 -7.51 -13.20
C ASN A 114 27.74 -7.88 -13.74
N LYS A 115 26.68 -7.28 -13.22
CA LYS A 115 25.31 -7.51 -13.65
C LYS A 115 24.76 -6.42 -14.57
N MET A 116 25.53 -5.40 -14.88
CA MET A 116 25.06 -4.30 -15.73
C MET A 116 24.88 -4.71 -17.21
N HIS A 117 25.40 -5.87 -17.63
CA HIS A 117 25.13 -6.43 -18.95
C HIS A 117 23.70 -6.97 -19.09
N ASP A 118 23.07 -7.41 -17.98
CA ASP A 118 21.71 -7.92 -17.98
C ASP A 118 20.68 -6.77 -18.13
N PRO A 119 19.84 -6.77 -19.18
CA PRO A 119 18.79 -5.78 -19.38
C PRO A 119 17.81 -5.73 -18.21
N LYS A 120 17.42 -6.87 -17.65
CA LYS A 120 16.50 -6.96 -16.51
C LYS A 120 17.08 -6.31 -15.27
N TYR A 121 18.39 -6.49 -15.03
CA TYR A 121 19.06 -5.83 -13.91
C TYR A 121 19.12 -4.31 -14.10
N ARG A 122 19.37 -3.83 -15.32
CA ARG A 122 19.36 -2.38 -15.62
C ARG A 122 17.99 -1.75 -15.37
N GLU A 123 16.92 -2.41 -15.80
CA GLU A 123 15.55 -1.96 -15.51
C GLU A 123 15.27 -1.96 -14.02
N TYR A 124 15.64 -3.03 -13.32
CA TYR A 124 15.48 -3.12 -11.87
C TYR A 124 16.15 -1.95 -11.15
N VAL A 125 17.37 -1.59 -11.50
CA VAL A 125 18.11 -0.48 -10.86
C VAL A 125 17.50 0.90 -11.20
N LYS A 126 16.82 1.03 -12.33
CA LYS A 126 16.13 2.26 -12.75
C LYS A 126 14.83 2.51 -11.98
N ARG A 127 14.21 1.50 -11.40
CA ARG A 127 12.94 1.62 -10.65
C ARG A 127 12.99 2.72 -9.60
N GLY A 128 11.84 3.35 -9.37
CA GLY A 128 11.66 4.33 -8.29
C GLY A 128 11.25 3.70 -6.96
N GLU A 129 10.77 2.45 -7.00
CA GLU A 129 10.26 1.72 -5.83
C GLU A 129 10.79 0.29 -5.83
N PHE A 130 11.13 -0.23 -4.65
CA PHE A 130 11.74 -1.55 -4.47
C PHE A 130 10.99 -2.47 -3.50
N ASN A 131 9.93 -2.00 -2.84
CA ASN A 131 9.02 -2.88 -2.13
C ASN A 131 8.14 -3.63 -3.14
N PRO A 132 8.29 -4.96 -3.29
CA PRO A 132 7.59 -5.71 -4.34
C PRO A 132 6.07 -5.81 -4.14
N PHE A 133 5.54 -5.42 -2.97
CA PHE A 133 4.11 -5.50 -2.68
C PHE A 133 3.39 -4.14 -2.67
N ILE A 134 4.10 -3.02 -2.65
CA ILE A 134 3.51 -1.69 -2.40
C ILE A 134 2.51 -1.25 -3.48
N HIS A 135 2.67 -1.72 -4.72
CA HIS A 135 1.73 -1.41 -5.82
C HIS A 135 0.30 -1.87 -5.52
N ASN A 136 0.13 -2.95 -4.72
CA ASN A 136 -1.20 -3.40 -4.29
C ASN A 136 -1.87 -2.40 -3.33
N ALA A 137 -1.08 -1.74 -2.48
CA ALA A 137 -1.62 -0.69 -1.61
C ALA A 137 -2.05 0.55 -2.42
N TRP A 138 -1.29 0.93 -3.45
CA TRP A 138 -1.67 1.98 -4.38
C TRP A 138 -2.95 1.63 -5.14
N LEU A 139 -3.06 0.40 -5.66
CA LEU A 139 -4.23 -0.07 -6.39
C LEU A 139 -5.48 -0.09 -5.51
N LEU A 140 -5.35 -0.59 -4.26
CA LEU A 140 -6.46 -0.59 -3.30
C LEU A 140 -6.89 0.84 -2.95
N MET A 141 -5.96 1.77 -2.79
CA MET A 141 -6.25 3.18 -2.55
C MET A 141 -7.05 3.79 -3.70
N GLY A 142 -6.61 3.58 -4.95
CA GLY A 142 -7.33 4.08 -6.13
C GLY A 142 -8.74 3.51 -6.24
N LYS A 143 -8.92 2.21 -5.96
CA LYS A 143 -10.25 1.58 -5.91
C LYS A 143 -11.12 2.21 -4.80
N ALA A 144 -10.59 2.41 -3.61
CA ALA A 144 -11.32 3.01 -2.50
C ALA A 144 -11.74 4.46 -2.80
N GLN A 145 -10.88 5.24 -3.43
CA GLN A 145 -11.19 6.60 -3.90
C GLN A 145 -12.30 6.59 -4.96
N PHE A 146 -12.25 5.64 -5.90
CA PHE A 146 -13.27 5.49 -6.93
C PHE A 146 -14.64 5.18 -6.32
N TYR A 147 -14.72 4.21 -5.42
CA TYR A 147 -15.97 3.82 -4.77
C TYR A 147 -16.46 4.86 -3.75
N LYS A 148 -15.60 5.72 -3.25
CA LYS A 148 -15.99 6.90 -2.46
C LYS A 148 -16.62 8.01 -3.32
N GLY A 149 -16.45 7.96 -4.65
CA GLY A 149 -16.89 9.00 -5.58
C GLY A 149 -15.84 10.10 -5.82
N ASP A 150 -14.63 9.94 -5.30
CA ASP A 150 -13.52 10.86 -5.54
C ASP A 150 -12.78 10.47 -6.84
N PHE A 151 -13.45 10.65 -7.97
CA PHE A 151 -12.96 10.21 -9.27
C PHE A 151 -11.68 10.91 -9.71
N LEU A 152 -11.49 12.17 -9.30
CA LEU A 152 -10.29 12.91 -9.64
C LEU A 152 -9.05 12.33 -8.94
N ALA A 153 -9.15 12.08 -7.63
CA ALA A 153 -8.08 11.45 -6.86
C ALA A 153 -7.82 10.01 -7.33
N ALA A 154 -8.88 9.24 -7.61
CA ALA A 154 -8.76 7.89 -8.16
C ALA A 154 -8.01 7.90 -9.50
N SER A 155 -8.39 8.77 -10.42
CA SER A 155 -7.73 8.93 -11.72
C SER A 155 -6.24 9.26 -11.56
N ALA A 156 -5.91 10.23 -10.71
CA ALA A 156 -4.52 10.60 -10.41
C ALA A 156 -3.72 9.41 -9.86
N THR A 157 -4.32 8.63 -8.95
CA THR A 157 -3.72 7.44 -8.38
C THR A 157 -3.48 6.36 -9.44
N PHE A 158 -4.43 6.09 -10.32
CA PHE A 158 -4.25 5.10 -11.40
C PHE A 158 -3.22 5.55 -12.44
N ILE A 159 -3.18 6.83 -12.80
CA ILE A 159 -2.13 7.39 -13.67
C ILE A 159 -0.75 7.24 -13.02
N TYR A 160 -0.65 7.50 -11.71
CA TYR A 160 0.60 7.27 -10.99
C TYR A 160 1.04 5.80 -11.07
N ILE A 161 0.12 4.85 -10.85
CA ILE A 161 0.42 3.41 -10.91
C ILE A 161 0.94 3.02 -12.29
N THR A 162 0.27 3.41 -13.36
CA THR A 162 0.66 3.05 -14.73
C THR A 162 2.02 3.61 -15.14
N ARG A 163 2.40 4.75 -14.58
CA ARG A 163 3.71 5.38 -14.87
C ARG A 163 4.86 4.82 -14.05
N HIS A 164 4.61 4.38 -12.81
CA HIS A 164 5.67 4.02 -11.86
C HIS A 164 5.84 2.52 -11.64
N PHE A 165 4.83 1.71 -11.96
CA PHE A 165 4.82 0.26 -11.74
C PHE A 165 4.64 -0.49 -13.06
N THR A 166 5.60 -0.34 -13.96
CA THR A 166 5.60 -0.95 -15.31
C THR A 166 6.19 -2.36 -15.35
N TRP A 167 6.54 -2.96 -14.20
CA TRP A 167 7.15 -4.29 -14.12
C TRP A 167 6.17 -5.35 -13.63
#